data_74cce332918fb26da46e732ce3ee859c
#
_entry.id   74cce332918fb26da46e732ce3ee859c
#
_cell.length_a   1.000
_cell.length_b   1.000
_cell.length_c   1.000
_cell.angle_alpha   90.00
_cell.angle_beta   90.00
_cell.angle_gamma   90.00
#
_symmetry.space_group_name_H-M   'P 1'
#
loop_
_entity.id
_entity.type
_entity.pdbx_description
1 polymer ?
#
loop_
_entity_poly.entity_id
_entity_poly.type
_entity_poly.pdbx_seq_one_letter_code
_entity_poly.pdbx_strand_id
1 'polypeptide(L)'
;MLYLWMPEANGVWQWSTGESWYPVSSLEHLIQETQAHHREEAIVFFPSRDAQMLQQTLAKSQYKKLGVDGVKYLLEEFVVLPIDSMKVLHHFQNLDQLVILGVANSTVEMLQNALSLIPVKVISLLPDFLILPIPEAGQTIIANVSGRLLVRENEFMGNSVDDLVLFLDYQPKGRRYKVSDFTAEQMQSLEAMVTHEQI
;
A
#
# COMPACT_ATOMS: atom_id res chain seq x y z
N MET A 1 -3.28 -5.52 -19.62
CA MET A 1 -3.10 -5.67 -18.16
C MET A 1 -4.25 -4.95 -17.46
N LEU A 2 -4.95 -5.66 -16.61
CA LEU A 2 -6.04 -5.12 -15.80
C LEU A 2 -5.54 -4.82 -14.38
N TYR A 3 -5.96 -3.70 -13.83
CA TYR A 3 -5.70 -3.31 -12.45
C TYR A 3 -7.03 -3.24 -11.71
N LEU A 4 -7.09 -3.89 -10.55
CA LEU A 4 -8.24 -3.86 -9.66
C LEU A 4 -7.83 -3.25 -8.33
N TRP A 5 -8.65 -2.37 -7.78
CA TRP A 5 -8.41 -1.76 -6.49
C TRP A 5 -9.56 -2.05 -5.54
N MET A 6 -9.24 -2.80 -4.50
CA MET A 6 -10.22 -3.23 -3.50
C MET A 6 -10.67 -2.07 -2.62
N PRO A 7 -11.95 -2.03 -2.24
CA PRO A 7 -12.48 -0.99 -1.37
C PRO A 7 -11.94 -1.11 0.06
N GLU A 8 -11.85 0.02 0.73
CA GLU A 8 -11.89 0.08 2.19
C GLU A 8 -13.32 -0.13 2.69
N ALA A 9 -13.53 -0.20 4.04
CA ALA A 9 -14.79 -0.60 4.65
C ALA A 9 -16.05 0.12 4.12
N ASN A 10 -15.92 1.38 3.71
CA ASN A 10 -17.02 2.19 3.17
C ASN A 10 -16.77 2.66 1.73
N GLY A 11 -15.83 2.01 1.05
CA GLY A 11 -15.44 2.37 -0.31
C GLY A 11 -16.13 1.53 -1.38
N VAL A 12 -15.72 1.75 -2.61
CA VAL A 12 -16.16 1.02 -3.78
C VAL A 12 -14.96 0.40 -4.49
N TRP A 13 -15.19 -0.70 -5.18
CA TRP A 13 -14.20 -1.26 -6.09
C TRP A 13 -13.90 -0.28 -7.22
N GLN A 14 -12.65 -0.30 -7.66
CA GLN A 14 -12.22 0.45 -8.84
C GLN A 14 -11.41 -0.45 -9.76
N TRP A 15 -11.43 -0.14 -11.02
CA TRP A 15 -10.63 -0.84 -12.02
C TRP A 15 -9.96 0.14 -12.98
N SER A 16 -8.90 -0.29 -13.62
CA SER A 16 -8.11 0.51 -14.56
C SER A 16 -7.43 -0.37 -15.59
N THR A 17 -7.15 0.21 -16.75
CA THR A 17 -6.25 -0.37 -17.77
C THR A 17 -4.89 0.34 -17.80
N GLY A 18 -4.65 1.26 -16.84
CA GLY A 18 -3.38 1.95 -16.64
C GLY A 18 -3.42 3.48 -16.70
N GLU A 19 -4.53 4.07 -17.17
CA GLU A 19 -4.63 5.53 -17.30
C GLU A 19 -5.50 6.14 -16.20
N SER A 20 -6.69 5.64 -16.02
CA SER A 20 -7.68 6.19 -15.08
C SER A 20 -8.33 5.10 -14.25
N TRP A 21 -8.77 5.46 -13.04
CA TRP A 21 -9.53 4.58 -12.17
C TRP A 21 -11.03 4.80 -12.35
N TYR A 22 -11.76 3.71 -12.54
CA TYR A 22 -13.20 3.70 -12.75
C TYR A 22 -13.89 3.05 -11.56
N PRO A 23 -14.68 3.80 -10.76
CA PRO A 23 -15.40 3.26 -9.62
C PRO A 23 -16.61 2.44 -10.09
N VAL A 24 -16.91 1.39 -9.33
CA VAL A 24 -18.10 0.54 -9.54
C VAL A 24 -18.84 0.34 -8.22
N SER A 25 -20.16 0.22 -8.28
CA SER A 25 -21.01 0.21 -7.08
C SER A 25 -21.02 -1.13 -6.33
N SER A 26 -20.57 -2.22 -6.96
CA SER A 26 -20.59 -3.56 -6.38
C SER A 26 -19.58 -4.48 -7.06
N LEU A 27 -19.31 -5.64 -6.45
CA LEU A 27 -18.48 -6.69 -7.06
C LEU A 27 -19.11 -7.23 -8.35
N GLU A 28 -20.43 -7.37 -8.37
CA GLU A 28 -21.17 -7.79 -9.57
C GLU A 28 -20.98 -6.79 -10.72
N HIS A 29 -21.08 -5.49 -10.42
CA HIS A 29 -20.83 -4.43 -11.38
C HIS A 29 -19.38 -4.44 -11.87
N LEU A 30 -18.40 -4.71 -10.98
CA LEU A 30 -17.01 -4.88 -11.36
C LEU A 30 -16.86 -6.02 -12.39
N ILE A 31 -17.47 -7.17 -12.15
CA ILE A 31 -17.41 -8.32 -13.04
C ILE A 31 -18.00 -7.97 -14.43
N GLN A 32 -19.13 -7.25 -14.45
CA GLN A 32 -19.75 -6.80 -15.70
C GLN A 32 -18.84 -5.83 -16.48
N GLU A 33 -18.33 -4.81 -15.82
CA GLU A 33 -17.47 -3.79 -16.42
C GLU A 33 -16.15 -4.38 -16.94
N THR A 34 -15.57 -5.35 -16.24
CA THR A 34 -14.30 -5.98 -16.62
C THR A 34 -14.46 -7.20 -17.52
N GLN A 35 -15.66 -7.55 -17.96
CA GLN A 35 -15.93 -8.75 -18.74
C GLN A 35 -15.15 -8.79 -20.06
N ALA A 36 -14.93 -7.66 -20.71
CA ALA A 36 -14.11 -7.57 -21.91
C ALA A 36 -12.63 -7.92 -21.67
N HIS A 37 -12.18 -7.87 -20.43
CA HIS A 37 -10.79 -8.09 -19.98
C HIS A 37 -10.59 -9.43 -19.26
N HIS A 38 -11.58 -10.32 -19.24
CA HIS A 38 -11.54 -11.57 -18.44
C HIS A 38 -10.41 -12.54 -18.84
N ARG A 39 -9.79 -12.36 -19.99
CA ARG A 39 -8.63 -13.14 -20.44
C ARG A 39 -7.30 -12.49 -20.07
N GLU A 40 -7.32 -11.26 -19.57
CA GLU A 40 -6.13 -10.53 -19.20
C GLU A 40 -5.63 -10.95 -17.82
N GLU A 41 -4.34 -10.78 -17.62
CA GLU A 41 -3.75 -10.86 -16.29
C GLU A 41 -4.09 -9.61 -15.50
N ALA A 42 -4.36 -9.78 -14.21
CA ALA A 42 -4.74 -8.71 -13.31
C ALA A 42 -3.77 -8.56 -12.15
N ILE A 43 -3.43 -7.31 -11.83
CA ILE A 43 -2.80 -6.92 -10.58
C ILE A 43 -3.89 -6.34 -9.69
N VAL A 44 -3.95 -6.82 -8.45
CA VAL A 44 -4.95 -6.37 -7.47
C VAL A 44 -4.25 -5.59 -6.38
N PHE A 45 -4.75 -4.40 -6.09
CA PHE A 45 -4.32 -3.58 -4.97
C PHE A 45 -5.32 -3.72 -3.82
N PHE A 46 -4.81 -4.04 -2.63
CA PHE A 46 -5.60 -4.07 -1.40
C PHE A 46 -5.24 -2.88 -0.51
N PRO A 47 -6.14 -2.46 0.41
CA PRO A 47 -5.88 -1.30 1.26
C PRO A 47 -4.60 -1.46 2.09
N SER A 48 -3.68 -0.50 2.01
CA SER A 48 -2.41 -0.52 2.76
C SER A 48 -2.61 -0.54 4.27
N ARG A 49 -3.74 -0.02 4.77
CA ARG A 49 -4.07 -0.08 6.20
C ARG A 49 -4.27 -1.50 6.72
N ASP A 50 -4.55 -2.47 5.84
CA ASP A 50 -4.68 -3.88 6.19
C ASP A 50 -3.33 -4.62 6.21
N ALA A 51 -2.25 -3.93 5.90
CA ALA A 51 -0.88 -4.45 5.90
C ALA A 51 -0.02 -3.71 6.93
N GLN A 52 0.84 -4.47 7.61
CA GLN A 52 1.92 -3.92 8.41
C GLN A 52 3.23 -4.08 7.62
N MET A 53 3.86 -2.97 7.29
CA MET A 53 5.17 -2.94 6.64
C MET A 53 6.24 -2.55 7.65
N LEU A 54 7.37 -3.26 7.61
CA LEU A 54 8.55 -2.95 8.40
C LEU A 54 9.78 -3.00 7.50
N GLN A 55 10.64 -2.00 7.60
CA GLN A 55 11.95 -1.98 6.95
C GLN A 55 13.02 -1.81 8.01
N GLN A 56 14.00 -2.70 8.02
CA GLN A 56 15.12 -2.67 8.96
C GLN A 56 16.45 -2.83 8.24
N THR A 57 17.46 -2.13 8.76
CA THR A 57 18.86 -2.38 8.37
C THR A 57 19.38 -3.55 9.17
N LEU A 58 19.83 -4.59 8.49
CA LEU A 58 20.29 -5.82 9.11
C LEU A 58 21.41 -6.41 8.25
N ALA A 59 22.55 -6.71 8.86
CA ALA A 59 23.66 -7.35 8.15
C ALA A 59 23.24 -8.71 7.58
N LYS A 60 23.69 -9.04 6.37
CA LYS A 60 23.37 -10.29 5.69
C LYS A 60 23.67 -11.54 6.53
N SER A 61 24.74 -11.49 7.32
CA SER A 61 25.10 -12.57 8.25
C SER A 61 24.08 -12.77 9.37
N GLN A 62 23.52 -11.68 9.89
CA GLN A 62 22.45 -11.68 10.90
C GLN A 62 21.14 -12.20 10.28
N TYR A 63 20.78 -11.71 9.09
CA TYR A 63 19.61 -12.18 8.36
C TYR A 63 19.63 -13.70 8.14
N LYS A 64 20.78 -14.25 7.72
CA LYS A 64 20.93 -15.71 7.50
C LYS A 64 20.74 -16.54 8.79
N LYS A 65 21.03 -15.96 9.96
CA LYS A 65 20.86 -16.63 11.26
C LYS A 65 19.43 -16.60 11.79
N LEU A 66 18.61 -15.64 11.34
CA LEU A 66 17.24 -15.47 11.85
C LEU A 66 16.34 -16.65 11.50
N GLY A 67 16.43 -17.15 10.26
CA GLY A 67 15.43 -18.07 9.74
C GLY A 67 14.05 -17.44 9.58
N VAL A 68 13.07 -18.24 9.17
CA VAL A 68 11.69 -17.77 8.94
C VAL A 68 11.04 -17.28 10.23
N ASP A 69 11.19 -18.02 11.32
CA ASP A 69 10.60 -17.65 12.60
C ASP A 69 11.24 -16.40 13.20
N GLY A 70 12.56 -16.25 13.06
CA GLY A 70 13.24 -15.03 13.52
C GLY A 70 12.77 -13.78 12.81
N VAL A 71 12.47 -13.84 11.52
CA VAL A 71 11.89 -12.72 10.76
C VAL A 71 10.48 -12.37 11.26
N LYS A 72 9.66 -13.36 11.56
CA LYS A 72 8.34 -13.15 12.18
C LYS A 72 8.43 -12.38 13.50
N TYR A 73 9.36 -12.77 14.36
CA TYR A 73 9.55 -12.11 15.66
C TYR A 73 10.02 -10.66 15.54
N LEU A 74 10.74 -10.29 14.48
CA LEU A 74 11.06 -8.87 14.23
C LEU A 74 9.81 -8.02 13.99
N LEU A 75 8.78 -8.59 13.38
CA LEU A 75 7.52 -7.90 13.14
C LEU A 75 6.65 -7.83 14.41
N GLU A 76 6.77 -8.79 15.33
CA GLU A 76 5.89 -8.95 16.50
C GLU A 76 5.82 -7.69 17.37
N GLU A 77 6.94 -6.97 17.52
CA GLU A 77 7.02 -5.75 18.31
C GLU A 77 6.22 -4.58 17.70
N PHE A 78 5.84 -4.66 16.43
CA PHE A 78 5.19 -3.60 15.67
C PHE A 78 3.73 -3.88 15.35
N VAL A 79 3.19 -5.02 15.77
CA VAL A 79 1.82 -5.43 15.48
C VAL A 79 1.04 -5.64 16.78
N VAL A 80 -0.25 -5.38 16.71
CA VAL A 80 -1.17 -5.59 17.84
C VAL A 80 -1.73 -7.01 17.85
N LEU A 81 -1.88 -7.61 16.67
CA LEU A 81 -2.38 -8.98 16.53
C LEU A 81 -1.29 -10.00 16.89
N PRO A 82 -1.68 -11.17 17.42
CA PRO A 82 -0.73 -12.27 17.62
C PRO A 82 -0.05 -12.64 16.31
N ILE A 83 1.28 -12.76 16.32
CA ILE A 83 2.06 -12.99 15.10
C ILE A 83 1.66 -14.29 14.38
N ASP A 84 1.22 -15.30 15.11
CA ASP A 84 0.76 -16.55 14.53
C ASP A 84 -0.58 -16.45 13.79
N SER A 85 -1.32 -15.36 14.00
CA SER A 85 -2.55 -15.04 13.26
C SER A 85 -2.30 -14.24 12.00
N MET A 86 -1.04 -14.02 11.63
CA MET A 86 -0.63 -13.22 10.48
C MET A 86 0.11 -14.06 9.44
N LYS A 87 -0.14 -13.72 8.18
CA LYS A 87 0.73 -14.11 7.05
C LYS A 87 1.89 -13.13 7.00
N VAL A 88 3.11 -13.62 7.09
CA VAL A 88 4.32 -12.81 7.06
C VAL A 88 5.16 -13.19 5.84
N LEU A 89 5.48 -12.18 5.04
CA LEU A 89 6.36 -12.28 3.89
C LEU A 89 7.55 -11.36 4.11
N HIS A 90 8.70 -11.70 3.57
CA HIS A 90 9.88 -10.86 3.67
C HIS A 90 10.75 -10.94 2.42
N HIS A 91 11.54 -9.89 2.24
CA HIS A 91 12.54 -9.80 1.18
C HIS A 91 13.79 -9.10 1.73
N PHE A 92 14.93 -9.75 1.58
CA PHE A 92 16.23 -9.15 1.91
C PHE A 92 16.83 -8.54 0.65
N GLN A 93 17.09 -7.25 0.72
CA GLN A 93 17.62 -6.48 -0.40
C GLN A 93 19.13 -6.23 -0.30
N ASN A 94 19.70 -5.69 -1.37
CA ASN A 94 21.02 -5.10 -1.36
C ASN A 94 21.10 -3.97 -0.32
N LEU A 95 22.31 -3.65 0.14
CA LEU A 95 22.57 -2.63 1.18
C LEU A 95 22.00 -2.97 2.55
N ASP A 96 21.94 -4.26 2.88
CA ASP A 96 21.52 -4.75 4.18
C ASP A 96 20.12 -4.27 4.61
N GLN A 97 19.19 -4.21 3.67
CA GLN A 97 17.79 -3.84 3.93
C GLN A 97 16.89 -5.07 3.94
N LEU A 98 16.21 -5.30 5.05
CA LEU A 98 15.16 -6.30 5.21
C LEU A 98 13.79 -5.62 5.19
N VAL A 99 12.92 -6.03 4.28
CA VAL A 99 11.53 -5.59 4.22
C VAL A 99 10.63 -6.74 4.65
N ILE A 100 9.72 -6.47 5.57
CA ILE A 100 8.76 -7.43 6.09
C ILE A 100 7.34 -6.90 5.87
N LEU A 101 6.47 -7.76 5.38
CA LEU A 101 5.04 -7.49 5.21
C LEU A 101 4.25 -8.47 6.07
N GLY A 102 3.38 -7.97 6.93
CA GLY A 102 2.42 -8.77 7.69
C GLY A 102 0.98 -8.40 7.34
N VAL A 103 0.15 -9.42 7.15
CA VAL A 103 -1.29 -9.26 6.91
C VAL A 103 -2.03 -10.30 7.75
N ALA A 104 -3.10 -9.90 8.42
CA ALA A 104 -3.93 -10.83 9.19
C ALA A 104 -4.45 -11.98 8.31
N ASN A 105 -4.40 -13.21 8.81
CA ASN A 105 -4.89 -14.37 8.07
C ASN A 105 -6.36 -14.22 7.65
N SER A 106 -7.18 -13.62 8.52
CA SER A 106 -8.60 -13.30 8.20
C SER A 106 -8.74 -12.36 7.02
N THR A 107 -7.87 -11.36 6.90
CA THR A 107 -7.82 -10.45 5.75
C THR A 107 -7.41 -11.20 4.49
N VAL A 108 -6.40 -12.06 4.53
CA VAL A 108 -5.97 -12.89 3.40
C VAL A 108 -7.11 -13.79 2.90
N GLU A 109 -7.83 -14.43 3.80
CA GLU A 109 -9.00 -15.27 3.46
C GLU A 109 -10.11 -14.46 2.80
N MET A 110 -10.43 -13.29 3.33
CA MET A 110 -11.42 -12.38 2.75
C MET A 110 -11.02 -11.95 1.34
N LEU A 111 -9.75 -11.61 1.13
CA LEU A 111 -9.20 -11.24 -0.18
C LEU A 111 -9.30 -12.40 -1.17
N GLN A 112 -8.90 -13.59 -0.77
CA GLN A 112 -8.99 -14.79 -1.62
C GLN A 112 -10.42 -15.12 -2.00
N ASN A 113 -11.36 -15.04 -1.07
CA ASN A 113 -12.77 -15.27 -1.32
C ASN A 113 -13.36 -14.25 -2.31
N ALA A 114 -13.07 -12.97 -2.13
CA ALA A 114 -13.51 -11.92 -3.06
C ALA A 114 -12.93 -12.13 -4.46
N LEU A 115 -11.64 -12.40 -4.57
CA LEU A 115 -10.96 -12.58 -5.86
C LEU A 115 -11.40 -13.86 -6.58
N SER A 116 -11.80 -14.90 -5.85
CA SER A 116 -12.33 -16.14 -6.47
C SER A 116 -13.62 -15.92 -7.25
N LEU A 117 -14.35 -14.85 -6.98
CA LEU A 117 -15.59 -14.49 -7.67
C LEU A 117 -15.35 -13.68 -8.95
N ILE A 118 -14.14 -13.15 -9.15
CA ILE A 118 -13.80 -12.31 -10.30
C ILE A 118 -13.15 -13.19 -11.37
N PRO A 119 -13.70 -13.27 -12.60
CA PRO A 119 -13.21 -14.17 -13.65
C PRO A 119 -11.98 -13.61 -14.37
N VAL A 120 -10.93 -13.27 -13.63
CA VAL A 120 -9.64 -12.78 -14.15
C VAL A 120 -8.50 -13.59 -13.57
N LYS A 121 -7.38 -13.63 -14.28
CA LYS A 121 -6.16 -14.27 -13.78
C LYS A 121 -5.38 -13.29 -12.91
N VAL A 122 -5.55 -13.37 -11.60
CA VAL A 122 -4.77 -12.54 -10.65
C VAL A 122 -3.33 -13.06 -10.59
N ILE A 123 -2.38 -12.22 -10.97
CA ILE A 123 -0.94 -12.53 -10.95
C ILE A 123 -0.20 -11.88 -9.78
N SER A 124 -0.78 -10.86 -9.17
CA SER A 124 -0.16 -10.17 -8.05
C SER A 124 -1.21 -9.51 -7.16
N LEU A 125 -0.95 -9.52 -5.86
CA LEU A 125 -1.76 -8.86 -4.83
C LEU A 125 -0.82 -7.95 -4.03
N LEU A 126 -1.04 -6.64 -4.10
CA LEU A 126 -0.11 -5.62 -3.61
C LEU A 126 -0.82 -4.60 -2.73
N PRO A 127 -0.15 -4.03 -1.72
CA PRO A 127 -0.66 -2.87 -0.99
C PRO A 127 -0.85 -1.67 -1.93
N ASP A 128 -1.92 -0.91 -1.73
CA ASP A 128 -2.35 0.14 -2.67
C ASP A 128 -1.41 1.35 -2.74
N PHE A 129 -0.53 1.59 -1.75
CA PHE A 129 0.47 2.64 -1.87
C PHE A 129 1.43 2.42 -3.06
N LEU A 130 1.56 1.18 -3.54
CA LEU A 130 2.37 0.83 -4.72
C LEU A 130 1.76 1.32 -6.04
N ILE A 131 0.54 1.85 -6.04
CA ILE A 131 -0.02 2.62 -7.16
C ILE A 131 0.83 3.87 -7.45
N LEU A 132 1.41 4.47 -6.41
CA LEU A 132 2.26 5.65 -6.53
C LEU A 132 3.64 5.30 -7.10
N PRO A 133 4.27 6.21 -7.85
CA PRO A 133 5.64 6.00 -8.32
C PRO A 133 6.63 5.95 -7.15
N ILE A 134 7.83 5.42 -7.41
CA ILE A 134 8.92 5.40 -6.42
C ILE A 134 9.41 6.83 -6.20
N PRO A 135 9.45 7.33 -4.95
CA PRO A 135 9.98 8.66 -4.67
C PRO A 135 11.51 8.72 -4.79
N GLU A 136 12.02 9.92 -5.00
CA GLU A 136 13.45 10.19 -4.87
C GLU A 136 13.93 10.06 -3.42
N ALA A 137 15.24 9.90 -3.24
CA ALA A 137 15.81 9.86 -1.89
C ALA A 137 15.47 11.14 -1.08
N GLY A 138 14.97 10.96 0.13
CA GLY A 138 14.56 12.06 1.00
C GLY A 138 13.23 12.73 0.62
N GLN A 139 12.50 12.17 -0.34
CA GLN A 139 11.19 12.63 -0.78
C GLN A 139 10.10 11.63 -0.35
N THR A 140 8.93 12.14 -0.04
CA THR A 140 7.69 11.37 0.13
C THR A 140 6.69 11.82 -0.91
N ILE A 141 6.07 10.87 -1.60
CA ILE A 141 4.97 11.16 -2.52
C ILE A 141 3.66 11.01 -1.75
N ILE A 142 2.80 12.00 -1.87
CA ILE A 142 1.43 11.98 -1.32
C ILE A 142 0.48 12.31 -2.46
N ALA A 143 -0.47 11.44 -2.72
CA ALA A 143 -1.46 11.66 -3.77
C ALA A 143 -2.88 11.38 -3.30
N ASN A 144 -3.80 12.22 -3.74
CA ASN A 144 -5.22 11.93 -3.63
C ASN A 144 -5.63 11.12 -4.86
N VAL A 145 -5.78 9.81 -4.68
CA VAL A 145 -6.19 8.90 -5.76
C VAL A 145 -7.63 8.49 -5.51
N SER A 146 -8.55 8.98 -6.31
CA SER A 146 -9.98 8.68 -6.19
C SER A 146 -10.54 8.89 -4.77
N GLY A 147 -10.14 9.96 -4.10
CA GLY A 147 -10.59 10.32 -2.76
C GLY A 147 -9.80 9.67 -1.61
N ARG A 148 -8.83 8.81 -1.91
CA ARG A 148 -7.91 8.23 -0.90
C ARG A 148 -6.57 8.94 -0.94
N LEU A 149 -6.07 9.35 0.22
CA LEU A 149 -4.70 9.84 0.35
C LEU A 149 -3.76 8.65 0.52
N LEU A 150 -2.96 8.39 -0.52
CA LEU A 150 -1.90 7.40 -0.50
C LEU A 150 -0.56 8.08 -0.32
N VAL A 151 0.32 7.44 0.42
CA VAL A 151 1.67 7.92 0.72
C VAL A 151 2.68 6.86 0.33
N ARG A 152 3.74 7.26 -0.35
CA ARG A 152 4.91 6.40 -0.59
C ARG A 152 6.18 7.10 -0.14
N GLU A 153 6.85 6.50 0.83
CA GLU A 153 8.03 7.09 1.50
C GLU A 153 9.34 6.61 0.87
N ASN A 154 9.34 5.41 0.31
CA ASN A 154 10.44 4.85 -0.47
C ASN A 154 9.93 3.69 -1.36
N GLU A 155 10.81 2.90 -1.92
CA GLU A 155 10.45 1.80 -2.82
C GLU A 155 9.46 0.81 -2.18
N PHE A 156 9.60 0.52 -0.87
CA PHE A 156 8.85 -0.53 -0.17
C PHE A 156 7.99 -0.05 0.99
N MET A 157 8.04 1.23 1.32
CA MET A 157 7.29 1.77 2.46
C MET A 157 6.27 2.80 2.01
N GLY A 158 5.09 2.64 2.51
CA GLY A 158 3.96 3.53 2.27
C GLY A 158 2.73 3.12 3.04
N ASN A 159 1.70 3.92 2.94
CA ASN A 159 0.41 3.68 3.59
C ASN A 159 -0.70 4.53 2.96
N SER A 160 -1.92 4.34 3.44
CA SER A 160 -3.02 5.30 3.29
C SER A 160 -3.09 6.19 4.53
N VAL A 161 -3.53 7.43 4.34
CA VAL A 161 -3.57 8.45 5.38
C VAL A 161 -4.99 9.01 5.49
N ASP A 162 -5.56 8.98 6.70
CA ASP A 162 -6.86 9.57 7.00
C ASP A 162 -6.73 11.03 7.43
N ASP A 163 -5.69 11.34 8.21
CA ASP A 163 -5.40 12.67 8.74
C ASP A 163 -4.05 13.16 8.25
N LEU A 164 -4.08 14.04 7.25
CA LEU A 164 -2.88 14.59 6.62
C LEU A 164 -2.04 15.42 7.60
N VAL A 165 -2.67 16.21 8.47
CA VAL A 165 -1.97 17.05 9.46
C VAL A 165 -1.23 16.18 10.45
N LEU A 166 -1.89 15.16 10.99
CA LEU A 166 -1.27 14.22 11.91
C LEU A 166 -0.12 13.45 11.24
N PHE A 167 -0.30 13.03 10.00
CA PHE A 167 0.77 12.37 9.25
C PHE A 167 1.99 13.27 9.09
N LEU A 168 1.81 14.53 8.70
CA LEU A 168 2.90 15.48 8.48
C LEU A 168 3.64 15.82 9.77
N ASP A 169 2.93 15.89 10.91
CA ASP A 169 3.51 16.19 12.22
C ASP A 169 4.53 15.13 12.67
N TYR A 170 4.33 13.87 12.27
CA TYR A 170 5.25 12.76 12.57
C TYR A 170 6.39 12.60 11.57
N GLN A 171 6.44 13.37 10.50
CA GLN A 171 7.48 13.24 9.48
C GLN A 171 8.82 13.85 9.94
N PRO A 172 9.96 13.33 9.47
CA PRO A 172 11.27 13.92 9.73
C PRO A 172 11.34 15.38 9.25
N LYS A 173 11.98 16.23 10.04
CA LYS A 173 12.24 17.62 9.66
C LYS A 173 13.03 17.67 8.35
N GLY A 174 12.67 18.60 7.48
CA GLY A 174 13.33 18.78 6.18
C GLY A 174 12.95 17.76 5.11
N ARG A 175 11.96 16.90 5.40
CA ARG A 175 11.41 15.97 4.40
C ARG A 175 10.81 16.75 3.23
N ARG A 176 11.11 16.35 2.00
CA ARG A 176 10.50 16.91 0.80
C ARG A 176 9.25 16.12 0.42
N TYR A 177 8.28 16.80 -0.16
CA TYR A 177 7.01 16.21 -0.56
C TYR A 177 6.74 16.47 -2.03
N LYS A 178 6.34 15.44 -2.74
CA LYS A 178 5.73 15.57 -4.06
C LYS A 178 4.26 15.22 -3.93
N VAL A 179 3.41 16.19 -4.24
CA VAL A 179 1.96 16.04 -4.07
C VAL A 179 1.24 16.07 -5.40
N SER A 180 0.15 15.31 -5.51
CA SER A 180 -0.71 15.32 -6.69
C SER A 180 -2.18 15.17 -6.32
N ASP A 181 -3.02 15.81 -7.12
CA ASP A 181 -4.48 15.75 -7.06
C ASP A 181 -5.08 16.12 -5.69
N PHE A 182 -4.37 16.96 -4.93
CA PHE A 182 -4.85 17.48 -3.65
C PHE A 182 -6.07 18.38 -3.85
N THR A 183 -7.03 18.25 -2.93
CA THR A 183 -8.10 19.24 -2.78
C THR A 183 -7.52 20.57 -2.27
N ALA A 184 -8.27 21.66 -2.41
CA ALA A 184 -7.85 22.96 -1.89
C ALA A 184 -7.61 22.92 -0.36
N GLU A 185 -8.44 22.18 0.38
CA GLU A 185 -8.29 21.97 1.81
C GLU A 185 -7.01 21.19 2.16
N GLN A 186 -6.70 20.15 1.41
CA GLN A 186 -5.47 19.36 1.57
C GLN A 186 -4.22 20.21 1.29
N MET A 187 -4.23 21.03 0.23
CA MET A 187 -3.14 21.97 -0.06
C MET A 187 -2.95 22.99 1.05
N GLN A 188 -4.02 23.56 1.56
CA GLN A 188 -3.98 24.50 2.67
C GLN A 188 -3.39 23.85 3.94
N SER A 189 -3.78 22.62 4.24
CA SER A 189 -3.23 21.88 5.37
C SER A 189 -1.73 21.60 5.20
N LEU A 190 -1.31 21.23 4.00
CA LEU A 190 0.11 21.00 3.70
C LEU A 190 0.93 22.28 3.86
N GLU A 191 0.50 23.37 3.25
CA GLU A 191 1.19 24.69 3.28
C GLU A 191 1.29 25.28 4.71
N ALA A 192 0.35 24.92 5.59
CA ALA A 192 0.41 25.30 6.99
C ALA A 192 1.47 24.53 7.80
N MET A 193 1.89 23.35 7.34
CA MET A 193 2.77 22.43 8.06
C MET A 193 4.21 22.42 7.52
N VAL A 194 4.40 22.77 6.25
CA VAL A 194 5.70 22.65 5.57
C VAL A 194 6.06 23.94 4.84
N THR A 195 7.35 24.14 4.58
CA THR A 195 7.83 25.30 3.81
C THR A 195 7.72 25.06 2.30
N HIS A 196 7.71 26.15 1.52
CA HIS A 196 7.70 26.04 0.05
C HIS A 196 8.88 25.25 -0.53
N GLU A 197 10.02 25.22 0.15
CA GLU A 197 11.21 24.47 -0.28
C GLU A 197 11.04 22.95 -0.12
N GLN A 198 10.03 22.53 0.64
CA GLN A 198 9.73 21.12 0.89
C GLN A 198 8.68 20.54 -0.08
N ILE A 199 8.03 21.35 -0.88
CA ILE A 199 6.98 20.96 -1.84
C ILE A 199 7.55 20.89 -3.29
#